data_194b0443d24b91c392838fb1a52fe087
#
_entry.id   194b0443d24b91c392838fb1a52fe087
#
_cell.length_a   1.000
_cell.length_b   1.000
_cell.length_c   1.000
_cell.angle_alpha   90.00
_cell.angle_beta   90.00
_cell.angle_gamma   90.00
#
_symmetry.space_group_name_H-M   'P 1'
#
loop_
_entity.id
_entity.type
_entity.pdbx_description
1 polymer ?
#
loop_
_entity_poly.entity_id
_entity_poly.type
_entity_poly.pdbx_seq_one_letter_code
_entity_poly.pdbx_strand_id
1 'polypeptide(L)'
;YKTLDVTGKIREAELWGHCLEVSRKISSPVGENTVTLTDEITNCTDKDMEFTVVYHINFGYPFLSPDLEMTVDKKANVFARTDEAKKGFDKRYDFTLPVDGKEEELFFHEGLEEVVLENRKLGVGAKVKWTKDNLPVMIEWKSMKSGEYVLGIEPSNNYVLGRTEERKNGTLKKIGAFETLRFSVTLEFYDIG
;
A
#
# COMPACT_ATOMS: atom_id res chain seq x y z
N TYR A 1 -10.85 -27.28 2.40
CA TYR A 1 -9.59 -26.55 2.63
C TYR A 1 -9.66 -25.92 4.03
N LYS A 2 -8.59 -26.02 4.81
CA LYS A 2 -8.49 -25.34 6.11
C LYS A 2 -7.86 -23.98 5.88
N THR A 3 -8.44 -22.95 6.48
CA THR A 3 -7.94 -21.58 6.43
C THR A 3 -7.71 -21.10 7.86
N LEU A 4 -6.63 -20.39 8.08
CA LEU A 4 -6.40 -19.63 9.30
C LEU A 4 -7.00 -18.25 9.10
N ASP A 5 -7.96 -17.89 9.94
CA ASP A 5 -8.67 -16.62 9.86
C ASP A 5 -8.49 -15.83 11.16
N VAL A 6 -8.16 -14.55 11.04
CA VAL A 6 -8.21 -13.58 12.14
C VAL A 6 -9.19 -12.49 11.76
N THR A 7 -10.14 -12.19 12.62
CA THR A 7 -11.14 -11.15 12.40
C THR A 7 -11.13 -10.13 13.52
N GLY A 8 -11.45 -8.88 13.20
CA GLY A 8 -11.54 -7.81 14.17
C GLY A 8 -12.38 -6.65 13.65
N LYS A 9 -12.82 -5.81 14.57
CA LYS A 9 -13.51 -4.56 14.26
C LYS A 9 -12.77 -3.38 14.87
N ILE A 10 -12.70 -2.31 14.11
CA ILE A 10 -12.09 -1.04 14.50
C ILE A 10 -13.15 0.03 14.25
N ARG A 11 -13.35 0.92 15.20
CA ARG A 11 -14.24 2.07 15.02
C ARG A 11 -13.48 3.36 15.28
N GLU A 12 -13.53 4.26 14.32
CA GLU A 12 -13.08 5.63 14.43
C GLU A 12 -14.32 6.52 14.50
N ALA A 13 -14.53 7.19 15.63
CA ALA A 13 -15.74 7.98 15.85
C ALA A 13 -15.44 9.26 16.63
N GLU A 14 -16.11 10.32 16.25
CA GLU A 14 -16.23 11.57 17.00
C GLU A 14 -17.60 11.63 17.70
N LEU A 15 -17.72 12.41 18.76
CA LEU A 15 -18.98 12.56 19.47
C LEU A 15 -20.10 13.10 18.56
N TRP A 16 -19.77 13.99 17.65
CA TRP A 16 -20.68 14.59 16.66
C TRP A 16 -20.07 14.55 15.27
N GLY A 17 -20.59 13.73 14.41
CA GLY A 17 -20.26 13.71 12.99
C GLY A 17 -19.58 12.44 12.51
N HIS A 18 -18.25 12.35 12.56
CA HIS A 18 -17.50 11.27 11.97
C HIS A 18 -17.73 9.92 12.71
N CYS A 19 -18.08 8.88 11.95
CA CYS A 19 -18.12 7.51 12.46
C CYS A 19 -17.89 6.50 11.32
N LEU A 20 -16.72 5.89 11.28
CA LEU A 20 -16.39 4.79 10.39
C LEU A 20 -16.15 3.51 11.19
N GLU A 21 -16.69 2.41 10.73
CA GLU A 21 -16.37 1.06 11.25
C GLU A 21 -15.64 0.25 10.19
N VAL A 22 -14.54 -0.36 10.56
CA VAL A 22 -13.79 -1.30 9.73
C VAL A 22 -13.98 -2.69 10.28
N SER A 23 -14.56 -3.59 9.49
CA SER A 23 -14.57 -5.03 9.74
C SER A 23 -13.44 -5.68 8.95
N ARG A 24 -12.38 -6.10 9.65
CA ARG A 24 -11.17 -6.68 9.04
C ARG A 24 -11.16 -8.19 9.17
N LYS A 25 -10.81 -8.85 8.08
CA LYS A 25 -10.47 -10.27 8.05
C LYS A 25 -9.08 -10.45 7.43
N ILE A 26 -8.21 -11.17 8.13
CA ILE A 26 -6.94 -11.65 7.59
C ILE A 26 -7.05 -13.16 7.45
N SER A 27 -6.74 -13.69 6.27
CA SER A 27 -6.95 -15.07 5.89
C SER A 27 -5.70 -15.66 5.25
N SER A 28 -5.32 -16.88 5.65
CA SER A 28 -4.24 -17.63 5.02
C SER A 28 -4.65 -19.10 4.89
N PRO A 29 -4.73 -19.66 3.66
CA PRO A 29 -4.99 -21.08 3.48
C PRO A 29 -3.83 -21.92 4.03
N VAL A 30 -4.14 -23.01 4.73
CA VAL A 30 -3.11 -23.88 5.31
C VAL A 30 -2.35 -24.61 4.20
N GLY A 31 -1.03 -24.43 4.20
CA GLY A 31 -0.14 -25.04 3.20
C GLY A 31 0.11 -24.14 1.98
N GLU A 32 -0.39 -22.91 1.98
CA GLU A 32 -0.12 -21.90 0.96
C GLU A 32 0.68 -20.73 1.55
N ASN A 33 1.49 -20.10 0.73
CA ASN A 33 2.30 -18.93 1.11
C ASN A 33 1.57 -17.63 0.75
N THR A 34 0.27 -17.56 1.07
CA THR A 34 -0.59 -16.44 0.71
C THR A 34 -1.30 -15.89 1.95
N VAL A 35 -1.31 -14.58 2.09
CA VAL A 35 -2.08 -13.86 3.11
C VAL A 35 -2.97 -12.85 2.43
N THR A 36 -4.29 -12.92 2.67
CA THR A 36 -5.26 -11.95 2.17
C THR A 36 -5.85 -11.16 3.33
N LEU A 37 -5.77 -9.85 3.23
CA LEU A 37 -6.44 -8.90 4.11
C LEU A 37 -7.67 -8.37 3.38
N THR A 38 -8.83 -8.47 4.00
CA THR A 38 -10.10 -7.92 3.50
C THR A 38 -10.68 -6.98 4.54
N ASP A 39 -10.98 -5.75 4.14
CA ASP A 39 -11.66 -4.75 4.96
C ASP A 39 -13.01 -4.39 4.34
N GLU A 40 -14.03 -4.34 5.19
CA GLU A 40 -15.31 -3.70 4.91
C GLU A 40 -15.35 -2.43 5.75
N ILE A 41 -15.29 -1.27 5.08
CA ILE A 41 -15.35 0.05 5.73
C ILE A 41 -16.77 0.60 5.56
N THR A 42 -17.46 0.78 6.68
CA THR A 42 -18.83 1.25 6.74
C THR A 42 -18.88 2.67 7.31
N ASN A 43 -19.54 3.57 6.61
CA ASN A 43 -19.97 4.85 7.15
C ASN A 43 -21.20 4.60 8.06
N CYS A 44 -21.04 4.83 9.37
CA CYS A 44 -22.11 4.62 10.35
C CYS A 44 -22.98 5.86 10.57
N THR A 45 -22.96 6.84 9.65
CA THR A 45 -23.72 8.10 9.74
C THR A 45 -24.74 8.25 8.61
N ASP A 46 -25.68 9.18 8.80
CA ASP A 46 -26.73 9.54 7.85
C ASP A 46 -26.29 10.56 6.79
N LYS A 47 -24.97 10.82 6.67
CA LYS A 47 -24.38 11.78 5.72
C LYS A 47 -23.19 11.18 5.02
N ASP A 48 -22.90 11.67 3.81
CA ASP A 48 -21.67 11.35 3.10
C ASP A 48 -20.47 11.82 3.91
N MET A 49 -19.42 11.00 3.92
CA MET A 49 -18.19 11.30 4.64
C MET A 49 -16.98 11.23 3.73
N GLU A 50 -16.05 12.15 3.93
CA GLU A 50 -14.72 12.09 3.33
C GLU A 50 -13.85 11.12 4.13
N PHE A 51 -13.16 10.23 3.43
CA PHE A 51 -12.26 9.27 4.07
C PHE A 51 -11.01 9.03 3.25
N THR A 52 -9.96 8.61 3.91
CA THR A 52 -8.70 8.19 3.30
C THR A 52 -8.28 6.86 3.87
N VAL A 53 -7.75 5.98 3.03
CA VAL A 53 -7.18 4.71 3.44
C VAL A 53 -5.87 4.44 2.70
N VAL A 54 -4.88 3.97 3.44
CA VAL A 54 -3.58 3.54 2.93
C VAL A 54 -3.24 2.21 3.57
N TYR A 55 -2.91 1.22 2.78
CA TYR A 55 -2.33 -0.04 3.24
C TYR A 55 -0.81 0.08 3.18
N HIS A 56 -0.13 -0.06 4.29
CA HIS A 56 1.30 0.20 4.40
C HIS A 56 2.07 -1.11 4.61
N ILE A 57 2.49 -1.74 3.50
CA ILE A 57 3.19 -3.01 3.49
C ILE A 57 4.69 -2.74 3.39
N ASN A 58 5.45 -3.11 4.42
CA ASN A 58 6.87 -2.81 4.54
C ASN A 58 7.73 -4.05 4.27
N PHE A 59 8.70 -3.87 3.39
CA PHE A 59 9.75 -4.83 3.11
C PHE A 59 11.09 -4.28 3.63
N GLY A 60 11.79 -5.07 4.42
CA GLY A 60 13.08 -4.72 5.03
C GLY A 60 14.18 -5.72 4.69
N TYR A 61 15.35 -5.48 5.26
CA TYR A 61 16.49 -6.39 5.15
C TYR A 61 16.17 -7.78 5.76
N PRO A 62 16.60 -8.91 5.15
CA PRO A 62 17.52 -9.02 4.00
C PRO A 62 16.82 -9.01 2.62
N PHE A 63 15.50 -9.06 2.56
CA PHE A 63 14.75 -9.07 1.29
C PHE A 63 14.98 -7.77 0.51
N LEU A 64 14.84 -6.63 1.18
CA LEU A 64 15.29 -5.34 0.66
C LEU A 64 16.83 -5.28 0.71
N SER A 65 17.45 -5.17 -0.45
CA SER A 65 18.90 -5.06 -0.64
C SER A 65 19.17 -4.58 -2.07
N PRO A 66 20.41 -4.28 -2.47
CA PRO A 66 20.74 -3.95 -3.87
C PRO A 66 20.42 -5.06 -4.88
N ASP A 67 20.18 -6.28 -4.39
CA ASP A 67 19.82 -7.45 -5.22
C ASP A 67 18.29 -7.59 -5.40
N LEU A 68 17.46 -6.66 -4.84
CA LEU A 68 16.01 -6.65 -5.02
C LEU A 68 15.64 -6.07 -6.38
N GLU A 69 14.81 -6.76 -7.12
CA GLU A 69 14.18 -6.31 -8.36
C GLU A 69 12.69 -6.01 -8.11
N MET A 70 12.22 -4.86 -8.56
CA MET A 70 10.80 -4.48 -8.52
C MET A 70 10.26 -4.41 -9.94
N THR A 71 9.18 -5.12 -10.20
CA THR A 71 8.49 -5.14 -11.49
C THR A 71 7.07 -4.62 -11.34
N VAL A 72 6.72 -3.65 -12.18
CA VAL A 72 5.39 -3.07 -12.32
C VAL A 72 4.94 -3.09 -13.77
N ASP A 73 3.64 -2.97 -14.02
CA ASP A 73 3.13 -2.82 -15.38
C ASP A 73 3.72 -1.54 -16.03
N LYS A 74 4.32 -1.70 -17.20
CA LYS A 74 4.93 -0.59 -17.98
C LYS A 74 3.93 0.49 -18.42
N LYS A 75 2.64 0.20 -18.36
CA LYS A 75 1.56 1.14 -18.68
C LYS A 75 1.18 2.04 -17.51
N ALA A 76 1.72 1.77 -16.31
CA ALA A 76 1.48 2.60 -15.16
C ALA A 76 1.95 4.04 -15.40
N ASN A 77 1.15 5.01 -15.01
CA ASN A 77 1.59 6.39 -14.92
C ASN A 77 2.34 6.59 -13.60
N VAL A 78 3.61 7.00 -13.67
CA VAL A 78 4.46 7.13 -12.49
C VAL A 78 4.96 8.57 -12.36
N PHE A 79 4.86 9.15 -11.18
CA PHE A 79 5.39 10.48 -10.89
C PHE A 79 5.95 10.60 -9.47
N ALA A 80 6.95 11.46 -9.32
CA ALA A 80 7.66 11.67 -8.06
C ALA A 80 6.99 12.75 -7.21
N ARG A 81 6.87 12.52 -5.90
CA ARG A 81 6.35 13.50 -4.93
C ARG A 81 7.47 14.34 -4.32
N THR A 82 8.47 13.68 -3.73
CA THR A 82 9.57 14.36 -3.01
C THR A 82 10.61 14.91 -3.99
N ASP A 83 11.37 15.93 -3.58
CA ASP A 83 12.42 16.48 -4.43
C ASP A 83 13.55 15.48 -4.65
N GLU A 84 13.82 14.61 -3.67
CA GLU A 84 14.79 13.54 -3.83
C GLU A 84 14.31 12.50 -4.86
N ALA A 85 13.02 12.12 -4.81
CA ALA A 85 12.43 11.23 -5.82
C ALA A 85 12.45 11.83 -7.23
N LYS A 86 12.27 13.15 -7.39
CA LYS A 86 12.39 13.83 -8.69
C LYS A 86 13.78 13.73 -9.25
N LYS A 87 14.82 13.92 -8.42
CA LYS A 87 16.23 13.79 -8.82
C LYS A 87 16.60 12.35 -9.20
N GLY A 88 16.05 11.37 -8.47
CA GLY A 88 16.31 9.95 -8.64
C GLY A 88 15.35 9.21 -9.57
N PHE A 89 14.49 9.91 -10.32
CA PHE A 89 13.34 9.30 -11.03
C PHE A 89 13.72 8.16 -11.98
N ASP A 90 14.83 8.29 -12.72
CA ASP A 90 15.31 7.26 -13.65
C ASP A 90 15.82 6.01 -12.94
N LYS A 91 16.15 6.12 -11.64
CA LYS A 91 16.64 5.05 -10.77
C LYS A 91 15.63 4.64 -9.70
N ARG A 92 14.35 4.96 -9.90
CA ARG A 92 13.31 4.71 -8.91
C ARG A 92 13.20 3.26 -8.45
N TYR A 93 13.54 2.31 -9.32
CA TYR A 93 13.53 0.88 -9.00
C TYR A 93 14.91 0.32 -8.61
N ASP A 94 15.92 1.18 -8.48
CA ASP A 94 17.24 0.78 -7.97
C ASP A 94 17.22 0.88 -6.43
N PHE A 95 17.67 -0.17 -5.78
CA PHE A 95 17.79 -0.21 -4.31
C PHE A 95 19.27 -0.20 -3.93
N THR A 96 19.63 0.56 -2.92
CA THR A 96 21.02 0.68 -2.45
C THR A 96 21.17 0.05 -1.07
N LEU A 97 22.39 -0.14 -0.60
CA LEU A 97 22.66 -0.35 0.82
C LEU A 97 22.23 0.90 1.60
N PRO A 98 22.00 0.78 2.95
CA PRO A 98 21.70 1.94 3.76
C PRO A 98 22.76 3.03 3.65
N VAL A 99 22.31 4.29 3.56
CA VAL A 99 23.15 5.48 3.44
C VAL A 99 22.83 6.47 4.54
N ASP A 100 23.85 6.97 5.23
CA ASP A 100 23.66 7.96 6.31
C ASP A 100 23.06 9.26 5.75
N GLY A 101 22.02 9.76 6.39
CA GLY A 101 21.37 11.01 6.04
C GLY A 101 20.61 11.01 4.71
N LYS A 102 20.43 9.87 4.06
CA LYS A 102 19.61 9.79 2.84
C LYS A 102 18.17 10.18 3.15
N GLU A 103 17.63 11.08 2.35
CA GLU A 103 16.22 11.46 2.41
C GLU A 103 15.33 10.42 1.74
N GLU A 104 14.07 10.35 2.15
CA GLU A 104 13.07 9.46 1.57
C GLU A 104 12.69 9.85 0.15
N GLU A 105 12.39 8.84 -0.66
CA GLU A 105 11.88 9.00 -2.01
C GLU A 105 10.44 8.48 -2.05
N LEU A 106 9.50 9.31 -2.52
CA LEU A 106 8.11 8.92 -2.73
C LEU A 106 7.74 8.99 -4.21
N PHE A 107 7.18 7.89 -4.71
CA PHE A 107 6.62 7.81 -6.07
C PHE A 107 5.17 7.37 -6.00
N PHE A 108 4.35 7.93 -6.87
CA PHE A 108 2.97 7.52 -7.09
C PHE A 108 2.87 6.73 -8.38
N HIS A 109 2.19 5.60 -8.33
CA HIS A 109 1.90 4.75 -9.47
C HIS A 109 0.39 4.66 -9.64
N GLU A 110 -0.11 5.07 -10.80
CA GLU A 110 -1.51 4.95 -11.16
C GLU A 110 -1.72 3.80 -12.15
N GLY A 111 -2.86 3.16 -12.08
CA GLY A 111 -3.25 2.12 -13.03
C GLY A 111 -2.73 0.72 -12.69
N LEU A 112 -2.06 0.53 -11.56
CA LEU A 112 -1.60 -0.76 -11.07
C LEU A 112 -2.68 -1.51 -10.27
N GLU A 113 -2.56 -2.83 -10.25
CA GLU A 113 -3.31 -3.74 -9.38
C GLU A 113 -2.40 -4.78 -8.72
N GLU A 114 -1.13 -4.81 -9.12
CA GLU A 114 -0.10 -5.65 -8.51
C GLU A 114 1.31 -5.05 -8.65
N VAL A 115 2.18 -5.48 -7.74
CA VAL A 115 3.63 -5.27 -7.79
C VAL A 115 4.30 -6.59 -7.50
N VAL A 116 5.36 -6.90 -8.24
CA VAL A 116 6.21 -8.08 -8.02
C VAL A 116 7.57 -7.63 -7.53
N LEU A 117 8.04 -8.23 -6.45
CA LEU A 117 9.33 -8.02 -5.82
C LEU A 117 10.09 -9.34 -5.80
N GLU A 118 11.30 -9.38 -6.34
CA GLU A 118 12.13 -10.59 -6.40
C GLU A 118 13.54 -10.30 -5.90
N ASN A 119 14.02 -11.08 -4.96
CA ASN A 119 15.43 -11.10 -4.60
C ASN A 119 16.04 -12.44 -5.01
N ARG A 120 16.63 -12.45 -6.20
CA ARG A 120 17.19 -13.68 -6.81
C ARG A 120 18.35 -14.25 -6.03
N LYS A 121 19.09 -13.42 -5.32
CA LYS A 121 20.20 -13.87 -4.46
C LYS A 121 19.72 -14.63 -3.24
N LEU A 122 18.56 -14.25 -2.70
CA LEU A 122 17.90 -14.99 -1.62
C LEU A 122 17.03 -16.14 -2.14
N GLY A 123 16.69 -16.17 -3.43
CA GLY A 123 15.80 -17.14 -4.02
C GLY A 123 14.32 -16.94 -3.59
N VAL A 124 13.92 -15.71 -3.21
CA VAL A 124 12.58 -15.42 -2.68
C VAL A 124 11.92 -14.29 -3.44
N GLY A 125 10.65 -14.48 -3.79
CA GLY A 125 9.79 -13.47 -4.38
C GLY A 125 8.57 -13.16 -3.51
N ALA A 126 8.03 -11.95 -3.68
CA ALA A 126 6.78 -11.50 -3.09
C ALA A 126 5.94 -10.78 -4.15
N LYS A 127 4.63 -11.02 -4.13
CA LYS A 127 3.68 -10.30 -4.96
C LYS A 127 2.65 -9.64 -4.06
N VAL A 128 2.39 -8.36 -4.28
CA VAL A 128 1.35 -7.61 -3.62
C VAL A 128 0.27 -7.27 -4.64
N LYS A 129 -0.98 -7.70 -4.38
CA LYS A 129 -2.16 -7.43 -5.21
C LYS A 129 -3.21 -6.69 -4.42
N TRP A 130 -4.03 -5.88 -5.07
CA TRP A 130 -5.11 -5.15 -4.40
C TRP A 130 -6.31 -4.86 -5.30
N THR A 131 -7.44 -4.46 -4.69
CA THR A 131 -8.63 -4.00 -5.40
C THR A 131 -8.41 -2.61 -5.99
N LYS A 132 -8.03 -2.56 -7.27
CA LYS A 132 -7.69 -1.33 -8.01
C LYS A 132 -8.77 -0.26 -8.00
N ASP A 133 -10.05 -0.65 -8.11
CA ASP A 133 -11.16 0.31 -8.22
C ASP A 133 -11.27 1.19 -6.96
N ASN A 134 -11.00 0.62 -5.79
CA ASN A 134 -11.05 1.32 -4.52
C ASN A 134 -9.70 1.85 -4.05
N LEU A 135 -8.58 1.33 -4.61
CA LEU A 135 -7.21 1.70 -4.33
C LEU A 135 -6.47 2.05 -5.64
N PRO A 136 -6.82 3.17 -6.29
CA PRO A 136 -6.33 3.50 -7.63
C PRO A 136 -4.87 3.95 -7.67
N VAL A 137 -4.28 4.24 -6.52
CA VAL A 137 -2.89 4.72 -6.40
C VAL A 137 -2.09 3.71 -5.59
N MET A 138 -0.91 3.35 -6.07
CA MET A 138 0.09 2.68 -5.26
C MET A 138 1.22 3.66 -4.95
N ILE A 139 1.53 3.82 -3.68
CA ILE A 139 2.63 4.65 -3.22
C ILE A 139 3.84 3.75 -3.01
N GLU A 140 4.93 4.05 -3.70
CA GLU A 140 6.25 3.50 -3.45
C GLU A 140 6.99 4.45 -2.51
N TRP A 141 7.15 4.04 -1.26
CA TRP A 141 7.93 4.78 -0.28
C TRP A 141 9.27 4.09 -0.05
N LYS A 142 10.36 4.78 -0.40
CA LYS A 142 11.71 4.27 -0.23
C LYS A 142 12.43 5.07 0.84
N SER A 143 12.75 4.44 1.95
CA SER A 143 13.71 4.95 2.92
C SER A 143 14.97 4.09 2.89
N MET A 144 15.99 4.56 2.15
CA MET A 144 17.29 3.89 2.07
C MET A 144 18.27 4.49 3.10
N LYS A 145 17.77 4.98 4.22
CA LYS A 145 18.54 5.64 5.26
C LYS A 145 19.05 4.64 6.29
N SER A 146 20.26 4.86 6.83
CA SER A 146 20.78 4.09 7.96
C SER A 146 19.85 4.22 9.17
N GLY A 147 19.42 3.08 9.72
CA GLY A 147 18.48 3.02 10.85
C GLY A 147 17.00 3.08 10.47
N GLU A 148 16.65 3.39 9.21
CA GLU A 148 15.27 3.47 8.70
C GLU A 148 15.17 2.79 7.32
N TYR A 149 15.79 1.63 7.15
CA TYR A 149 15.94 0.94 5.87
C TYR A 149 14.70 0.12 5.53
N VAL A 150 13.84 0.65 4.65
CA VAL A 150 12.55 0.06 4.33
C VAL A 150 12.04 0.47 2.94
N LEU A 151 11.31 -0.45 2.30
CA LEU A 151 10.49 -0.20 1.11
C LEU A 151 9.03 -0.40 1.47
N GLY A 152 8.22 0.65 1.37
CA GLY A 152 6.76 0.61 1.48
C GLY A 152 6.12 0.38 0.12
N ILE A 153 5.24 -0.62 0.02
CA ILE A 153 4.30 -0.82 -1.08
C ILE A 153 2.92 -0.52 -0.51
N GLU A 154 2.35 0.61 -0.93
CA GLU A 154 1.24 1.22 -0.21
C GLU A 154 0.04 1.48 -1.13
N PRO A 155 -0.81 0.47 -1.40
CA PRO A 155 -2.08 0.68 -2.09
C PRO A 155 -2.96 1.67 -1.32
N SER A 156 -3.45 2.70 -2.01
CA SER A 156 -4.12 3.86 -1.41
C SER A 156 -5.31 4.35 -2.23
N ASN A 157 -6.29 4.94 -1.56
CA ASN A 157 -7.38 5.66 -2.22
C ASN A 157 -7.09 7.17 -2.43
N ASN A 158 -5.90 7.63 -2.06
CA ASN A 158 -5.48 9.04 -2.12
C ASN A 158 -3.96 9.15 -2.30
N TYR A 159 -3.46 10.40 -2.44
CA TYR A 159 -2.04 10.70 -2.66
C TYR A 159 -1.30 11.15 -1.39
N VAL A 160 -1.88 10.96 -0.22
CA VAL A 160 -1.33 11.35 1.10
C VAL A 160 -0.83 12.80 1.16
N LEU A 161 -1.49 13.69 0.42
CA LEU A 161 -1.17 15.12 0.38
C LEU A 161 -1.81 15.91 1.52
N GLY A 162 -2.64 15.24 2.33
CA GLY A 162 -3.50 15.84 3.34
C GLY A 162 -4.86 16.24 2.77
N ARG A 163 -5.92 16.16 3.60
CA ARG A 163 -7.33 16.33 3.17
C ARG A 163 -7.59 17.63 2.42
N THR A 164 -6.92 18.72 2.78
CA THR A 164 -7.10 20.03 2.12
C THR A 164 -6.63 20.00 0.67
N GLU A 165 -5.46 19.46 0.40
CA GLU A 165 -4.93 19.36 -0.96
C GLU A 165 -5.67 18.30 -1.78
N GLU A 166 -5.99 17.15 -1.19
CA GLU A 166 -6.81 16.12 -1.85
C GLU A 166 -8.18 16.67 -2.27
N ARG A 167 -8.79 17.52 -1.44
CA ARG A 167 -10.08 18.17 -1.76
C ARG A 167 -9.94 19.17 -2.92
N LYS A 168 -8.89 19.99 -2.93
CA LYS A 168 -8.62 20.93 -4.02
C LYS A 168 -8.38 20.20 -5.35
N ASN A 169 -7.69 19.07 -5.30
CA ASN A 169 -7.33 18.28 -6.47
C ASN A 169 -8.49 17.38 -6.94
N GLY A 170 -9.59 17.29 -6.17
CA GLY A 170 -10.72 16.40 -6.47
C GLY A 170 -10.41 14.92 -6.26
N THR A 171 -9.34 14.59 -5.52
CA THR A 171 -8.89 13.23 -5.26
C THR A 171 -9.37 12.66 -3.92
N LEU A 172 -9.88 13.51 -3.02
CA LEU A 172 -10.44 13.09 -1.73
C LEU A 172 -11.72 12.28 -1.96
N LYS A 173 -11.69 11.02 -1.54
CA LYS A 173 -12.81 10.10 -1.71
C LYS A 173 -13.90 10.33 -0.67
N LYS A 174 -15.12 9.93 -1.04
CA LYS A 174 -16.29 9.94 -0.16
C LYS A 174 -16.88 8.55 -0.08
N ILE A 175 -17.49 8.29 1.05
CA ILE A 175 -18.33 7.12 1.32
C ILE A 175 -19.72 7.63 1.68
N GLY A 176 -20.75 7.12 0.99
CA GLY A 176 -22.15 7.57 1.18
C GLY A 176 -22.68 7.24 2.55
N ALA A 177 -23.83 7.86 2.91
CA ALA A 177 -24.55 7.55 4.16
C ALA A 177 -24.86 6.06 4.26
N PHE A 178 -24.45 5.42 5.35
CA PHE A 178 -24.62 3.97 5.62
C PHE A 178 -24.04 3.03 4.55
N GLU A 179 -23.22 3.55 3.64
CA GLU A 179 -22.53 2.77 2.62
C GLU A 179 -21.40 1.94 3.24
N THR A 180 -21.17 0.77 2.66
CA THR A 180 -20.00 -0.09 2.94
C THR A 180 -19.18 -0.28 1.68
N LEU A 181 -17.91 0.04 1.77
CA LEU A 181 -16.92 -0.21 0.71
C LEU A 181 -16.00 -1.37 1.11
N ARG A 182 -15.66 -2.21 0.13
CA ARG A 182 -14.80 -3.38 0.36
C ARG A 182 -13.44 -3.17 -0.28
N PHE A 183 -12.40 -3.48 0.48
CA PHE A 183 -11.00 -3.42 0.09
C PHE A 183 -10.36 -4.79 0.28
N SER A 184 -9.44 -5.15 -0.60
CA SER A 184 -8.65 -6.37 -0.44
C SER A 184 -7.22 -6.12 -0.84
N VAL A 185 -6.29 -6.64 -0.02
CA VAL A 185 -4.87 -6.70 -0.32
C VAL A 185 -4.40 -8.12 -0.08
N THR A 186 -3.71 -8.69 -1.07
CA THR A 186 -3.17 -10.05 -1.00
C THR A 186 -1.66 -10.01 -1.16
N LEU A 187 -0.97 -10.69 -0.26
CA LEU A 187 0.45 -10.97 -0.34
C LEU A 187 0.64 -12.45 -0.68
N GLU A 188 1.43 -12.70 -1.70
CA GLU A 188 1.83 -14.05 -2.13
C GLU A 188 3.36 -14.14 -2.08
N PHE A 189 3.89 -15.14 -1.40
CA PHE A 189 5.32 -15.38 -1.29
C PHE A 189 5.68 -16.67 -2.03
N TYR A 190 6.83 -16.69 -2.70
CA TYR A 190 7.24 -17.85 -3.51
C TYR A 190 8.76 -17.97 -3.58
N ASP A 191 9.21 -19.22 -3.81
CA ASP A 191 10.61 -19.49 -4.09
C ASP A 191 10.90 -19.21 -5.56
N ILE A 192 12.04 -18.60 -5.82
CA ILE A 192 12.59 -18.37 -7.16
C ILE A 192 13.62 -19.47 -7.41
N GLY A 193 13.33 -20.36 -8.32
CA GLY A 193 14.22 -21.47 -8.68
C GLY A 193 15.52 -21.04 -9.34
#